data_7b118ceb405dce2d728076213f28cd7c
#
_entry.id   7b118ceb405dce2d728076213f28cd7c
#
_cell.length_a   1.000
_cell.length_b   1.000
_cell.length_c   1.000
_cell.angle_alpha   90.00
_cell.angle_beta   90.00
_cell.angle_gamma   90.00
#
_symmetry.space_group_name_H-M   'P 1'
#
loop_
_entity.id
_entity.type
_entity.pdbx_description
1 polymer ?
#
loop_
_entity_poly.entity_id
_entity_poly.type
_entity_poly.pdbx_seq_one_letter_code
_entity_poly.pdbx_strand_id
1 'polypeptide(L)'
;MVKHSRSVGEGRPILSPGLHDAPVLDRMCSHFVLSLTMRNVARFNPRRDWNSLLSLTGKHLVWPASVMARLREFLNARCKANEQWRGHERLSDTAFVERHGAWRGPYEEGTLFFYIDEYIKDSPKDLLQVLGTTNEWLTRRLKKESTLVQKNIDALAGLLQLNPAERALLLYGTLARYQRDLRGLLVEFKVSNAQEAYAAIAAVAGVEASEVAEALRAGSRLERIGMIENLISEQNITDLADLMKVSEQLPPVLMREYRGPSDLMAVFTRPATKSELTPDDFAFVAEDATVLTGLLRHAAERKEPGVNVLLYGPPGTGKTELAKVCAQAAGLELYEVEYADRDGHSLSGRDRYRSLQISQVFLKGSPGVALLFDEVEDVFPPISGEAAQLIARLDNGDAPPSGSVSGKAWVNQILETNPVPV
;
A
#
# COMPACT_ATOMS: atom_id res chain seq x y z
N MET A 1 -22.18 14.80 -37.68
CA MET A 1 -22.78 15.82 -36.80
C MET A 1 -23.97 15.19 -36.09
N VAL A 2 -23.78 14.58 -34.95
CA VAL A 2 -24.86 14.06 -34.11
C VAL A 2 -25.03 15.05 -32.97
N LYS A 3 -26.16 15.75 -32.96
CA LYS A 3 -26.57 16.68 -31.92
C LYS A 3 -26.85 15.90 -30.66
N HIS A 4 -26.01 16.08 -29.62
CA HIS A 4 -26.35 15.65 -28.26
C HIS A 4 -27.59 16.45 -27.82
N SER A 5 -28.70 15.76 -27.70
CA SER A 5 -29.91 16.27 -27.05
C SER A 5 -29.55 16.53 -25.57
N ARG A 6 -29.55 17.80 -25.18
CA ARG A 6 -29.55 18.19 -23.76
C ARG A 6 -30.81 17.60 -23.12
N SER A 7 -30.66 16.63 -22.21
CA SER A 7 -31.74 16.16 -21.36
C SER A 7 -32.23 17.30 -20.46
N VAL A 8 -33.53 17.54 -20.50
CA VAL A 8 -34.23 18.51 -19.70
C VAL A 8 -34.20 18.07 -18.24
N GLY A 9 -33.66 18.92 -17.33
CA GLY A 9 -34.10 18.99 -15.93
C GLY A 9 -33.61 17.88 -14.99
N GLU A 10 -32.31 17.52 -14.93
CA GLU A 10 -31.79 16.88 -13.75
C GLU A 10 -31.53 17.94 -12.66
N GLY A 11 -32.39 17.95 -11.63
CA GLY A 11 -32.19 18.77 -10.44
C GLY A 11 -30.79 18.50 -9.82
N ARG A 12 -30.29 19.45 -9.02
CA ARG A 12 -29.01 19.26 -8.34
C ARG A 12 -29.04 17.97 -7.47
N PRO A 13 -27.99 17.14 -7.54
CA PRO A 13 -27.94 15.94 -6.70
C PRO A 13 -27.87 16.34 -5.22
N ILE A 14 -28.47 15.51 -4.37
CA ILE A 14 -28.58 15.75 -2.92
C ILE A 14 -27.48 14.92 -2.22
N LEU A 15 -26.75 15.55 -1.33
CA LEU A 15 -25.62 14.93 -0.62
C LEU A 15 -26.07 14.33 0.70
N SER A 16 -25.58 13.14 1.03
CA SER A 16 -25.77 12.54 2.35
C SER A 16 -25.16 13.39 3.45
N PRO A 17 -25.76 13.39 4.68
CA PRO A 17 -25.20 14.10 5.82
C PRO A 17 -23.75 13.69 6.08
N GLY A 18 -22.91 14.65 6.38
CA GLY A 18 -21.51 14.40 6.73
C GLY A 18 -20.59 14.10 5.55
N LEU A 19 -21.08 14.06 4.30
CA LEU A 19 -20.22 13.81 3.14
C LEU A 19 -19.08 14.81 3.01
N HIS A 20 -19.32 16.08 3.35
CA HIS A 20 -18.30 17.12 3.31
C HIS A 20 -17.27 16.97 4.45
N ASP A 21 -17.70 16.49 5.61
CA ASP A 21 -16.89 16.38 6.84
C ASP A 21 -16.20 15.01 6.94
N ALA A 22 -16.51 14.08 6.04
CA ALA A 22 -15.89 12.77 6.03
C ALA A 22 -14.37 12.89 5.80
N PRO A 23 -13.54 12.07 6.47
CA PRO A 23 -12.12 11.98 6.20
C PRO A 23 -11.84 11.69 4.72
N VAL A 24 -10.82 12.33 4.16
CA VAL A 24 -10.49 12.15 2.73
C VAL A 24 -10.14 10.69 2.42
N LEU A 25 -9.48 9.99 3.36
CA LEU A 25 -9.16 8.56 3.20
C LEU A 25 -10.42 7.70 3.08
N ASP A 26 -11.47 7.97 3.87
CA ASP A 26 -12.73 7.23 3.79
C ASP A 26 -13.43 7.48 2.45
N ARG A 27 -13.38 8.71 1.94
CA ARG A 27 -13.88 9.03 0.58
C ARG A 27 -13.08 8.32 -0.51
N MET A 28 -11.75 8.19 -0.35
CA MET A 28 -10.91 7.43 -1.27
C MET A 28 -11.25 5.94 -1.27
N CYS A 29 -11.45 5.34 -0.11
CA CYS A 29 -11.88 3.94 0.02
C CYS A 29 -13.24 3.71 -0.67
N SER A 30 -14.20 4.60 -0.43
CA SER A 30 -15.51 4.53 -1.09
C SER A 30 -15.40 4.70 -2.60
N HIS A 31 -14.59 5.65 -3.08
CA HIS A 31 -14.33 5.84 -4.50
C HIS A 31 -13.71 4.61 -5.15
N PHE A 32 -12.75 3.99 -4.49
CA PHE A 32 -12.08 2.79 -5.00
C PHE A 32 -13.09 1.63 -5.20
N VAL A 33 -13.87 1.31 -4.16
CA VAL A 33 -14.88 0.26 -4.22
C VAL A 33 -15.98 0.57 -5.25
N LEU A 34 -16.48 1.82 -5.29
CA LEU A 34 -17.48 2.22 -6.28
C LEU A 34 -16.94 2.12 -7.70
N SER A 35 -15.68 2.50 -7.91
CA SER A 35 -15.04 2.37 -9.22
C SER A 35 -14.93 0.91 -9.65
N LEU A 36 -14.55 0.01 -8.74
CA LEU A 36 -14.56 -1.44 -8.99
C LEU A 36 -15.96 -1.94 -9.34
N THR A 37 -16.97 -1.57 -8.54
CA THR A 37 -18.37 -1.97 -8.75
C THR A 37 -18.89 -1.47 -10.10
N MET A 38 -18.69 -0.20 -10.44
CA MET A 38 -19.20 0.39 -11.67
C MET A 38 -18.54 -0.14 -12.94
N ARG A 39 -17.28 -0.59 -12.85
CA ARG A 39 -16.58 -1.23 -13.97
C ARG A 39 -16.89 -2.71 -14.12
N ASN A 40 -17.38 -3.35 -13.06
CA ASN A 40 -17.77 -4.76 -13.01
C ASN A 40 -19.28 -4.94 -12.76
N VAL A 41 -20.11 -4.03 -13.28
CA VAL A 41 -21.58 -4.01 -13.06
C VAL A 41 -22.24 -5.36 -13.39
N ALA A 42 -21.76 -6.07 -14.40
CA ALA A 42 -22.31 -7.38 -14.76
C ALA A 42 -22.22 -8.44 -13.66
N ARG A 43 -21.25 -8.30 -12.73
CA ARG A 43 -21.02 -9.20 -11.59
C ARG A 43 -21.64 -8.67 -10.29
N PHE A 44 -21.88 -7.38 -10.21
CA PHE A 44 -22.51 -6.77 -9.04
C PHE A 44 -24.00 -7.14 -9.02
N ASN A 45 -24.41 -7.84 -7.96
CA ASN A 45 -25.80 -8.11 -7.71
C ASN A 45 -26.35 -7.16 -6.65
N PRO A 46 -27.15 -6.15 -7.02
CA PRO A 46 -27.68 -5.17 -6.08
C PRO A 46 -28.39 -5.80 -4.87
N ARG A 47 -29.07 -6.91 -5.08
CA ARG A 47 -29.83 -7.58 -4.02
C ARG A 47 -28.96 -8.30 -3.00
N ARG A 48 -27.78 -8.77 -3.41
CA ARG A 48 -26.86 -9.52 -2.56
C ARG A 48 -25.77 -8.62 -1.97
N ASP A 49 -25.17 -7.80 -2.81
CA ASP A 49 -23.90 -7.12 -2.52
C ASP A 49 -24.10 -5.73 -1.91
N TRP A 50 -25.34 -5.24 -1.89
CA TRP A 50 -25.73 -3.91 -1.44
C TRP A 50 -25.31 -3.61 0.01
N ASN A 51 -25.63 -4.51 0.95
CA ASN A 51 -25.39 -4.26 2.37
C ASN A 51 -23.91 -4.17 2.71
N SER A 52 -23.10 -5.03 2.12
CA SER A 52 -21.64 -4.99 2.28
C SER A 52 -21.06 -3.67 1.71
N LEU A 53 -21.54 -3.24 0.55
CA LEU A 53 -21.11 -1.99 -0.07
C LEU A 53 -21.48 -0.77 0.79
N LEU A 54 -22.67 -0.77 1.41
CA LEU A 54 -23.12 0.32 2.26
C LEU A 54 -22.30 0.51 3.53
N SER A 55 -21.72 -0.53 4.09
CA SER A 55 -20.87 -0.41 5.27
C SER A 55 -19.76 0.62 5.07
N LEU A 56 -19.22 0.69 3.85
CA LEU A 56 -18.18 1.64 3.46
C LEU A 56 -18.74 2.92 2.82
N THR A 57 -19.76 2.79 1.93
CA THR A 57 -20.20 3.90 1.08
C THR A 57 -21.43 4.64 1.60
N GLY A 58 -22.16 4.07 2.54
CA GLY A 58 -23.45 4.61 3.00
C GLY A 58 -23.40 6.04 3.52
N LYS A 59 -22.28 6.45 4.11
CA LYS A 59 -22.03 7.83 4.57
C LYS A 59 -21.77 8.81 3.43
N HIS A 60 -21.43 8.31 2.24
CA HIS A 60 -20.91 9.12 1.13
C HIS A 60 -21.86 9.16 -0.08
N LEU A 61 -23.11 8.71 0.07
CA LEU A 61 -24.04 8.64 -1.04
C LEU A 61 -24.45 10.02 -1.54
N VAL A 62 -24.57 10.11 -2.86
CA VAL A 62 -25.09 11.27 -3.60
C VAL A 62 -26.33 10.83 -4.34
N TRP A 63 -27.45 11.44 -4.01
CA TRP A 63 -28.77 11.04 -4.48
C TRP A 63 -29.18 11.85 -5.70
N PRO A 64 -29.40 11.23 -6.87
CA PRO A 64 -30.04 11.91 -7.99
C PRO A 64 -31.46 12.33 -7.63
N ALA A 65 -31.86 13.54 -7.98
CA ALA A 65 -33.20 14.05 -7.67
C ALA A 65 -34.32 13.16 -8.23
N SER A 66 -34.13 12.57 -9.42
CA SER A 66 -35.08 11.65 -10.03
C SER A 66 -35.25 10.34 -9.24
N VAL A 67 -34.16 9.79 -8.68
CA VAL A 67 -34.21 8.59 -7.82
C VAL A 67 -34.87 8.96 -6.50
N MET A 68 -34.52 10.10 -5.92
CA MET A 68 -35.11 10.57 -4.66
C MET A 68 -36.64 10.73 -4.76
N ALA A 69 -37.13 11.26 -5.85
CA ALA A 69 -38.56 11.40 -6.09
C ALA A 69 -39.28 10.03 -6.07
N ARG A 70 -38.78 9.04 -6.82
CA ARG A 70 -39.33 7.68 -6.82
C ARG A 70 -39.24 6.97 -5.49
N LEU A 71 -38.12 7.11 -4.80
CA LEU A 71 -37.90 6.54 -3.45
C LEU A 71 -38.91 7.12 -2.44
N ARG A 72 -39.14 8.43 -2.50
CA ARG A 72 -40.11 9.09 -1.62
C ARG A 72 -41.58 8.69 -1.94
N GLU A 73 -41.91 8.46 -3.19
CA GLU A 73 -43.22 7.93 -3.59
C GLU A 73 -43.41 6.52 -3.01
N PHE A 74 -42.39 5.64 -3.11
CA PHE A 74 -42.41 4.32 -2.51
C PHE A 74 -42.58 4.41 -0.98
N LEU A 75 -41.83 5.27 -0.29
CA LEU A 75 -41.92 5.46 1.15
C LEU A 75 -43.30 6.00 1.58
N ASN A 76 -43.90 6.93 0.80
CA ASN A 76 -45.25 7.42 1.03
C ASN A 76 -46.30 6.28 1.00
N ALA A 77 -46.14 5.35 0.10
CA ALA A 77 -47.02 4.19 0.01
C ALA A 77 -46.80 3.18 1.14
N ARG A 78 -45.54 2.96 1.51
CA ARG A 78 -45.09 1.86 2.42
C ARG A 78 -45.17 2.25 3.89
N CYS A 79 -44.88 3.52 4.24
CA CYS A 79 -44.64 3.95 5.62
C CYS A 79 -45.78 4.80 6.22
N LYS A 80 -46.98 4.86 5.58
CA LYS A 80 -48.11 5.67 6.04
C LYS A 80 -48.50 5.47 7.51
N ALA A 81 -48.34 4.26 8.01
CA ALA A 81 -48.69 3.90 9.39
C ALA A 81 -47.55 4.09 10.40
N ASN A 82 -46.32 4.38 9.95
CA ASN A 82 -45.16 4.50 10.82
C ASN A 82 -45.01 5.92 11.34
N GLU A 83 -45.09 6.13 12.64
CA GLU A 83 -44.98 7.45 13.28
C GLU A 83 -43.64 8.14 13.04
N GLN A 84 -42.56 7.37 12.90
CA GLN A 84 -41.21 7.93 12.62
C GLN A 84 -41.15 8.67 11.27
N TRP A 85 -42.02 8.28 10.34
CA TRP A 85 -42.11 8.86 8.99
C TRP A 85 -43.22 9.90 8.85
N ARG A 86 -43.96 10.21 9.93
CA ARG A 86 -45.05 11.20 9.88
C ARG A 86 -44.54 12.58 9.43
N GLY A 87 -45.10 13.11 8.39
CA GLY A 87 -44.79 14.45 7.83
C GLY A 87 -43.53 14.50 6.95
N HIS A 88 -42.92 13.34 6.61
CA HIS A 88 -41.73 13.31 5.73
C HIS A 88 -42.06 13.83 4.32
N GLU A 89 -43.29 13.68 3.86
CA GLU A 89 -43.77 14.19 2.56
C GLU A 89 -43.69 15.70 2.45
N ARG A 90 -43.69 16.43 3.59
CA ARG A 90 -43.61 17.90 3.64
C ARG A 90 -42.18 18.44 3.61
N LEU A 91 -41.19 17.57 3.79
CA LEU A 91 -39.79 17.95 3.77
C LEU A 91 -39.33 18.18 2.31
N SER A 92 -38.45 19.17 2.11
CA SER A 92 -37.67 19.22 0.87
C SER A 92 -36.75 17.98 0.77
N ASP A 93 -36.29 17.66 -0.42
CA ASP A 93 -35.38 16.49 -0.58
C ASP A 93 -34.11 16.63 0.24
N THR A 94 -33.55 17.82 0.33
CA THR A 94 -32.37 18.08 1.17
C THR A 94 -32.70 17.85 2.66
N ALA A 95 -33.77 18.45 3.18
CA ALA A 95 -34.19 18.27 4.56
C ALA A 95 -34.57 16.80 4.87
N PHE A 96 -35.09 16.08 3.89
CA PHE A 96 -35.38 14.66 4.00
C PHE A 96 -34.10 13.84 4.16
N VAL A 97 -33.09 14.08 3.30
CA VAL A 97 -31.81 13.37 3.37
C VAL A 97 -31.04 13.76 4.65
N GLU A 98 -31.05 15.02 5.08
CA GLU A 98 -30.45 15.45 6.34
C GLU A 98 -31.06 14.73 7.55
N ARG A 99 -32.35 14.52 7.55
CA ARG A 99 -33.06 13.89 8.67
C ARG A 99 -32.95 12.37 8.65
N HIS A 100 -33.04 11.73 7.49
CA HIS A 100 -33.18 10.28 7.34
C HIS A 100 -32.00 9.59 6.64
N GLY A 101 -31.15 10.34 5.96
CA GLY A 101 -30.05 9.81 5.14
C GLY A 101 -28.76 9.49 5.90
N ALA A 102 -28.73 9.57 7.21
CA ALA A 102 -27.59 9.15 8.00
C ALA A 102 -27.51 7.62 8.06
N TRP A 103 -26.37 7.09 7.64
CA TRP A 103 -26.10 5.65 7.73
C TRP A 103 -25.94 5.23 9.21
N ARG A 104 -26.76 4.26 9.65
CA ARG A 104 -26.72 3.68 10.99
C ARG A 104 -26.67 2.15 10.98
N GLY A 105 -26.52 1.56 9.81
CA GLY A 105 -26.55 0.12 9.57
C GLY A 105 -27.74 -0.30 8.71
N PRO A 106 -27.64 -1.46 8.02
CA PRO A 106 -28.67 -1.93 7.11
C PRO A 106 -29.90 -2.48 7.80
N TYR A 107 -29.77 -2.91 9.05
CA TYR A 107 -30.81 -3.66 9.77
C TYR A 107 -31.53 -2.85 10.84
N GLU A 108 -31.23 -1.56 10.97
CA GLU A 108 -31.96 -0.71 11.90
C GLU A 108 -33.34 -0.42 11.36
N GLU A 109 -34.33 -1.12 11.88
CA GLU A 109 -35.74 -1.04 11.48
C GLU A 109 -36.25 0.40 11.55
N GLY A 110 -37.02 0.81 10.55
CA GLY A 110 -37.55 2.18 10.44
C GLY A 110 -36.58 3.21 9.89
N THR A 111 -35.32 2.88 9.60
CA THR A 111 -34.41 3.78 8.93
C THR A 111 -34.61 3.81 7.42
N LEU A 112 -34.10 4.85 6.77
CA LEU A 112 -34.14 4.96 5.30
C LEU A 112 -33.48 3.74 4.64
N PHE A 113 -32.35 3.30 5.15
CA PHE A 113 -31.58 2.20 4.56
C PHE A 113 -32.26 0.83 4.71
N PHE A 114 -33.05 0.65 5.75
CA PHE A 114 -33.90 -0.55 5.89
C PHE A 114 -34.95 -0.62 4.76
N TYR A 115 -35.63 0.49 4.46
CA TYR A 115 -36.62 0.54 3.39
C TYR A 115 -36.01 0.54 2.00
N ILE A 116 -34.79 1.03 1.85
CA ILE A 116 -34.06 0.96 0.57
C ILE A 116 -33.79 -0.50 0.19
N ASP A 117 -33.49 -1.38 1.14
CA ASP A 117 -33.31 -2.80 0.86
C ASP A 117 -34.56 -3.43 0.23
N GLU A 118 -35.74 -3.00 0.66
CA GLU A 118 -37.01 -3.41 0.05
C GLU A 118 -37.19 -2.77 -1.34
N TYR A 119 -36.94 -1.47 -1.47
CA TYR A 119 -37.08 -0.70 -2.70
C TYR A 119 -36.24 -1.22 -3.86
N ILE A 120 -34.98 -1.57 -3.60
CA ILE A 120 -34.04 -2.01 -4.63
C ILE A 120 -34.39 -3.40 -5.21
N LYS A 121 -35.21 -4.20 -4.53
CA LYS A 121 -35.70 -5.48 -5.08
C LYS A 121 -36.50 -5.29 -6.35
N ASP A 122 -37.27 -4.20 -6.41
CA ASP A 122 -38.09 -3.85 -7.57
C ASP A 122 -37.43 -2.80 -8.48
N SER A 123 -36.50 -2.02 -7.95
CA SER A 123 -35.84 -0.90 -8.65
C SER A 123 -34.30 -0.96 -8.60
N PRO A 124 -33.64 -2.06 -9.03
CA PRO A 124 -32.18 -2.21 -8.92
C PRO A 124 -31.41 -1.20 -9.77
N LYS A 125 -32.01 -0.68 -10.85
CA LYS A 125 -31.39 0.36 -11.70
C LYS A 125 -31.21 1.68 -10.95
N ASP A 126 -32.10 2.01 -10.04
CA ASP A 126 -32.02 3.24 -9.26
C ASP A 126 -30.83 3.19 -8.29
N LEU A 127 -30.56 2.03 -7.69
CA LEU A 127 -29.35 1.84 -6.90
C LEU A 127 -28.09 2.09 -7.74
N LEU A 128 -28.00 1.48 -8.91
CA LEU A 128 -26.86 1.69 -9.80
C LEU A 128 -26.70 3.18 -10.18
N GLN A 129 -27.80 3.90 -10.34
CA GLN A 129 -27.77 5.33 -10.61
C GLN A 129 -27.23 6.12 -9.40
N VAL A 130 -27.62 5.78 -8.17
CA VAL A 130 -27.08 6.39 -6.93
C VAL A 130 -25.59 6.12 -6.81
N LEU A 131 -25.16 4.87 -6.98
CA LEU A 131 -23.75 4.48 -6.89
C LEU A 131 -22.92 5.17 -7.98
N GLY A 132 -23.41 5.23 -9.22
CA GLY A 132 -22.74 5.91 -10.33
C GLY A 132 -22.58 7.40 -10.08
N THR A 133 -23.67 8.09 -9.67
CA THR A 133 -23.62 9.51 -9.33
C THR A 133 -22.67 9.79 -8.16
N THR A 134 -22.67 8.94 -7.16
CA THR A 134 -21.73 9.01 -6.02
C THR A 134 -20.29 8.88 -6.49
N ASN A 135 -20.00 7.88 -7.33
CA ASN A 135 -18.67 7.67 -7.87
C ASN A 135 -18.16 8.86 -8.69
N GLU A 136 -19.02 9.41 -9.56
CA GLU A 136 -18.67 10.60 -10.34
C GLU A 136 -18.42 11.83 -9.45
N TRP A 137 -19.23 12.03 -8.42
CA TRP A 137 -19.04 13.14 -7.49
C TRP A 137 -17.71 12.98 -6.73
N LEU A 138 -17.43 11.79 -6.19
CA LEU A 138 -16.16 11.50 -5.51
C LEU A 138 -14.96 11.68 -6.45
N THR A 139 -15.06 11.23 -7.70
CA THR A 139 -13.99 11.42 -8.70
C THR A 139 -13.65 12.90 -8.88
N ARG A 140 -14.68 13.76 -9.02
CA ARG A 140 -14.49 15.21 -9.20
C ARG A 140 -13.94 15.88 -7.93
N ARG A 141 -14.36 15.40 -6.76
CA ARG A 141 -13.95 15.94 -5.47
C ARG A 141 -12.50 15.58 -5.16
N LEU A 142 -12.15 14.30 -5.28
CA LEU A 142 -10.82 13.78 -4.98
C LEU A 142 -9.73 14.33 -5.91
N LYS A 143 -10.07 14.69 -7.15
CA LYS A 143 -9.12 15.39 -8.04
C LYS A 143 -8.65 16.75 -7.51
N LYS A 144 -9.42 17.37 -6.63
CA LYS A 144 -9.10 18.69 -6.03
C LYS A 144 -8.45 18.55 -4.65
N GLU A 145 -8.42 17.36 -4.09
CA GLU A 145 -7.91 17.07 -2.76
C GLU A 145 -6.61 16.28 -2.89
N SER A 146 -5.60 16.67 -2.10
CA SER A 146 -4.34 15.93 -2.01
C SER A 146 -4.22 15.35 -0.60
N THR A 147 -4.12 14.03 -0.49
CA THR A 147 -3.92 13.36 0.80
C THR A 147 -2.45 13.19 1.13
N LEU A 148 -2.13 13.03 2.42
CA LEU A 148 -0.77 12.67 2.85
C LEU A 148 -0.30 11.38 2.18
N VAL A 149 -1.17 10.37 2.11
CA VAL A 149 -0.86 9.08 1.47
C VAL A 149 -0.45 9.28 0.00
N GLN A 150 -1.23 10.07 -0.76
CA GLN A 150 -0.89 10.34 -2.16
C GLN A 150 0.43 11.10 -2.29
N LYS A 151 0.64 12.15 -1.50
CA LYS A 151 1.90 12.91 -1.49
C LYS A 151 3.10 12.03 -1.20
N ASN A 152 2.98 11.16 -0.19
CA ASN A 152 4.07 10.27 0.21
C ASN A 152 4.32 9.17 -0.84
N ILE A 153 3.27 8.62 -1.44
CA ILE A 153 3.40 7.68 -2.58
C ILE A 153 4.03 8.37 -3.79
N ASP A 154 3.67 9.62 -4.08
CA ASP A 154 4.26 10.37 -5.19
C ASP A 154 5.74 10.67 -4.93
N ALA A 155 6.11 11.01 -3.69
CA ALA A 155 7.50 11.17 -3.30
C ALA A 155 8.29 9.86 -3.44
N LEU A 156 7.75 8.74 -2.94
CA LEU A 156 8.34 7.41 -3.11
C LEU A 156 8.46 7.04 -4.60
N ALA A 157 7.42 7.30 -5.38
CA ALA A 157 7.42 7.02 -6.81
C ALA A 157 8.51 7.80 -7.55
N GLY A 158 8.75 9.05 -7.16
CA GLY A 158 9.86 9.83 -7.69
C GLY A 158 11.23 9.25 -7.33
N LEU A 159 11.43 8.90 -6.06
CA LEU A 159 12.69 8.33 -5.56
C LEU A 159 12.97 6.94 -6.16
N LEU A 160 11.95 6.10 -6.23
CA LEU A 160 12.06 4.71 -6.66
C LEU A 160 11.76 4.54 -8.16
N GLN A 161 11.41 5.61 -8.88
CA GLN A 161 11.01 5.57 -10.29
C GLN A 161 9.87 4.56 -10.56
N LEU A 162 8.86 4.57 -9.70
CA LEU A 162 7.71 3.67 -9.83
C LEU A 162 6.84 4.05 -11.03
N ASN A 163 6.39 3.03 -11.75
CA ASN A 163 5.43 3.22 -12.83
C ASN A 163 3.99 3.45 -12.28
N PRO A 164 3.02 3.86 -13.13
CA PRO A 164 1.66 4.12 -12.68
C PRO A 164 0.95 2.92 -12.05
N ALA A 165 1.19 1.70 -12.53
CA ALA A 165 0.61 0.47 -11.97
C ALA A 165 1.15 0.19 -10.56
N GLU A 166 2.46 0.31 -10.35
CA GLU A 166 3.10 0.16 -9.05
C GLU A 166 2.59 1.19 -8.04
N ARG A 167 2.43 2.45 -8.45
CA ARG A 167 1.84 3.51 -7.61
C ARG A 167 0.40 3.18 -7.21
N ALA A 168 -0.42 2.72 -8.14
CA ALA A 168 -1.81 2.35 -7.89
C ALA A 168 -1.90 1.17 -6.90
N LEU A 169 -1.07 0.15 -7.07
CA LEU A 169 -1.00 -1.00 -6.17
C LEU A 169 -0.61 -0.58 -4.74
N LEU A 170 0.40 0.29 -4.59
CA LEU A 170 0.77 0.81 -3.27
C LEU A 170 -0.36 1.62 -2.65
N LEU A 171 -1.05 2.46 -3.43
CA LEU A 171 -2.18 3.24 -2.94
C LEU A 171 -3.33 2.34 -2.48
N TYR A 172 -3.81 1.47 -3.35
CA TYR A 172 -4.97 0.61 -3.04
C TYR A 172 -4.66 -0.41 -1.96
N GLY A 173 -3.46 -0.99 -1.96
CA GLY A 173 -2.99 -1.88 -0.90
C GLY A 173 -2.90 -1.16 0.45
N THR A 174 -2.41 0.08 0.48
CA THR A 174 -2.36 0.90 1.69
C THR A 174 -3.77 1.20 2.21
N LEU A 175 -4.71 1.58 1.33
CA LEU A 175 -6.10 1.81 1.72
C LEU A 175 -6.76 0.54 2.25
N ALA A 176 -6.51 -0.61 1.62
CA ALA A 176 -7.05 -1.91 2.07
C ALA A 176 -6.49 -2.33 3.44
N ARG A 177 -5.24 -1.98 3.75
CA ARG A 177 -4.65 -2.19 5.09
C ARG A 177 -5.20 -1.21 6.14
N TYR A 178 -5.44 0.04 5.75
CA TYR A 178 -5.99 1.08 6.61
C TYR A 178 -7.45 0.82 6.98
N GLN A 179 -8.31 0.49 5.99
CA GLN A 179 -9.75 0.41 6.18
C GLN A 179 -10.24 -1.05 6.14
N ARG A 180 -10.66 -1.55 7.32
CA ARG A 180 -11.08 -2.94 7.49
C ARG A 180 -12.24 -3.33 6.59
N ASP A 181 -13.24 -2.44 6.46
CA ASP A 181 -14.45 -2.72 5.66
C ASP A 181 -14.10 -2.80 4.16
N LEU A 182 -13.14 -1.98 3.70
CA LEU A 182 -12.61 -2.08 2.33
C LEU A 182 -11.98 -3.45 2.09
N ARG A 183 -11.15 -3.92 3.02
CA ARG A 183 -10.53 -5.24 2.90
C ARG A 183 -11.58 -6.36 2.85
N GLY A 184 -12.61 -6.29 3.70
CA GLY A 184 -13.73 -7.23 3.68
C GLY A 184 -14.45 -7.26 2.34
N LEU A 185 -14.72 -6.08 1.78
CA LEU A 185 -15.36 -5.96 0.46
C LEU A 185 -14.48 -6.52 -0.67
N LEU A 186 -13.16 -6.30 -0.64
CA LEU A 186 -12.27 -6.84 -1.67
C LEU A 186 -12.24 -8.38 -1.68
N VAL A 187 -12.44 -9.03 -0.53
CA VAL A 187 -12.63 -10.49 -0.43
C VAL A 187 -13.92 -10.95 -1.11
N GLU A 188 -14.97 -10.12 -1.12
CA GLU A 188 -16.23 -10.42 -1.79
C GLU A 188 -16.15 -10.27 -3.32
N PHE A 189 -15.20 -9.50 -3.83
CA PHE A 189 -14.91 -9.38 -5.27
C PHE A 189 -14.18 -10.64 -5.79
N LYS A 190 -14.93 -11.73 -5.92
CA LYS A 190 -14.39 -13.00 -6.42
C LYS A 190 -14.00 -12.90 -7.89
N VAL A 191 -12.89 -13.54 -8.22
CA VAL A 191 -12.35 -13.62 -9.58
C VAL A 191 -12.15 -15.08 -9.97
N SER A 192 -12.20 -15.34 -11.27
CA SER A 192 -12.05 -16.70 -11.79
C SER A 192 -10.57 -17.06 -12.03
N ASN A 193 -9.72 -16.08 -12.19
CA ASN A 193 -8.29 -16.23 -12.43
C ASN A 193 -7.55 -14.91 -12.20
N ALA A 194 -6.22 -14.97 -12.19
CA ALA A 194 -5.34 -13.81 -11.99
C ALA A 194 -5.56 -12.70 -13.04
N GLN A 195 -5.75 -13.06 -14.31
CA GLN A 195 -5.91 -12.08 -15.38
C GLN A 195 -7.14 -11.21 -15.18
N GLU A 196 -8.21 -11.78 -14.68
CA GLU A 196 -9.41 -11.05 -14.33
C GLU A 196 -9.17 -10.08 -13.17
N ALA A 197 -8.42 -10.50 -12.15
CA ALA A 197 -8.06 -9.66 -11.03
C ALA A 197 -7.17 -8.48 -11.50
N TYR A 198 -6.18 -8.73 -12.34
CA TYR A 198 -5.32 -7.69 -12.92
C TYR A 198 -6.13 -6.69 -13.75
N ALA A 199 -7.03 -7.17 -14.60
CA ALA A 199 -7.90 -6.32 -15.40
C ALA A 199 -8.83 -5.43 -14.54
N ALA A 200 -9.34 -5.95 -13.43
CA ALA A 200 -10.18 -5.18 -12.52
C ALA A 200 -9.41 -4.01 -11.88
N ILE A 201 -8.20 -4.26 -11.37
CA ILE A 201 -7.34 -3.23 -10.79
C ILE A 201 -6.87 -2.23 -11.86
N ALA A 202 -6.41 -2.73 -13.00
CA ALA A 202 -5.97 -1.91 -14.14
C ALA A 202 -7.05 -0.93 -14.60
N ALA A 203 -8.29 -1.40 -14.72
CA ALA A 203 -9.43 -0.58 -15.10
C ALA A 203 -9.67 0.58 -14.13
N VAL A 204 -9.50 0.39 -12.83
CA VAL A 204 -9.65 1.47 -11.83
C VAL A 204 -8.44 2.39 -11.81
N ALA A 205 -7.24 1.84 -11.95
CA ALA A 205 -5.99 2.58 -11.96
C ALA A 205 -5.79 3.39 -13.26
N GLY A 206 -6.48 3.03 -14.34
CA GLY A 206 -6.30 3.66 -15.65
C GLY A 206 -5.00 3.25 -16.34
N VAL A 207 -4.58 2.00 -16.15
CA VAL A 207 -3.37 1.39 -16.71
C VAL A 207 -3.73 0.11 -17.46
N GLU A 208 -2.76 -0.53 -18.13
CA GLU A 208 -2.97 -1.81 -18.78
C GLU A 208 -2.86 -2.98 -17.79
N ALA A 209 -3.64 -4.06 -18.04
CA ALA A 209 -3.61 -5.24 -17.17
C ALA A 209 -2.23 -5.93 -17.13
N SER A 210 -1.48 -5.86 -18.21
CA SER A 210 -0.11 -6.36 -18.29
C SER A 210 0.85 -5.62 -17.37
N GLU A 211 0.66 -4.31 -17.17
CA GLU A 211 1.48 -3.51 -16.24
C GLU A 211 1.22 -3.91 -14.78
N VAL A 212 -0.05 -4.21 -14.44
CA VAL A 212 -0.42 -4.73 -13.11
C VAL A 212 0.18 -6.12 -12.90
N ALA A 213 0.06 -7.01 -13.89
CA ALA A 213 0.64 -8.35 -13.84
C ALA A 213 2.16 -8.31 -13.65
N GLU A 214 2.87 -7.45 -14.38
CA GLU A 214 4.32 -7.31 -14.27
C GLU A 214 4.73 -6.76 -12.89
N ALA A 215 3.99 -5.79 -12.35
CA ALA A 215 4.25 -5.21 -11.03
C ALA A 215 4.04 -6.21 -9.88
N LEU A 216 3.19 -7.22 -10.09
CA LEU A 216 2.85 -8.25 -9.11
C LEU A 216 3.57 -9.59 -9.35
N ARG A 217 4.33 -9.72 -10.43
CA ARG A 217 5.08 -10.95 -10.75
C ARG A 217 6.11 -11.26 -9.66
N ALA A 218 6.35 -12.55 -9.42
CA ALA A 218 7.43 -13.00 -8.55
C ALA A 218 8.78 -12.41 -9.01
N GLY A 219 9.55 -11.87 -8.08
CA GLY A 219 10.78 -11.14 -8.36
C GLY A 219 10.58 -9.75 -8.98
N SER A 220 9.36 -9.20 -8.95
CA SER A 220 9.07 -7.83 -9.37
C SER A 220 9.84 -6.80 -8.53
N ARG A 221 9.93 -5.57 -9.04
CA ARG A 221 10.62 -4.51 -8.31
C ARG A 221 9.99 -4.24 -6.94
N LEU A 222 8.66 -4.16 -6.84
CA LEU A 222 7.97 -3.90 -5.58
C LEU A 222 8.21 -5.00 -4.53
N GLU A 223 8.30 -6.26 -4.97
CA GLU A 223 8.64 -7.37 -4.08
C GLU A 223 10.10 -7.30 -3.64
N ARG A 224 11.03 -7.10 -4.59
CA ARG A 224 12.47 -6.99 -4.29
C ARG A 224 12.80 -5.88 -3.29
N ILE A 225 12.13 -4.73 -3.39
CA ILE A 225 12.31 -3.62 -2.43
C ILE A 225 11.42 -3.76 -1.18
N GLY A 226 10.72 -4.89 -1.01
CA GLY A 226 9.94 -5.18 0.19
C GLY A 226 8.68 -4.32 0.38
N MET A 227 8.21 -3.65 -0.68
CA MET A 227 6.99 -2.82 -0.62
C MET A 227 5.72 -3.65 -0.68
N ILE A 228 5.78 -4.81 -1.34
CA ILE A 228 4.71 -5.82 -1.34
C ILE A 228 5.24 -7.13 -0.74
N GLU A 229 4.35 -7.85 -0.08
CA GLU A 229 4.65 -9.18 0.41
C GLU A 229 4.61 -10.17 -0.75
N ASN A 230 5.32 -11.29 -0.58
CA ASN A 230 5.36 -12.35 -1.57
C ASN A 230 3.93 -12.79 -1.93
N LEU A 231 3.59 -12.67 -3.20
CA LEU A 231 2.26 -13.02 -3.65
C LEU A 231 2.12 -14.54 -3.72
N ILE A 232 0.93 -14.96 -3.35
CA ILE A 232 0.46 -16.31 -3.61
C ILE A 232 0.63 -16.57 -5.11
N SER A 233 1.03 -17.80 -5.48
CA SER A 233 1.04 -18.24 -6.89
C SER A 233 -0.21 -17.75 -7.63
N GLU A 234 -0.08 -17.31 -8.87
CA GLU A 234 -1.20 -16.85 -9.72
C GLU A 234 -2.39 -17.82 -9.70
N GLN A 235 -2.13 -19.10 -9.50
CA GLN A 235 -3.15 -20.14 -9.40
C GLN A 235 -4.03 -20.04 -8.14
N ASN A 236 -3.59 -19.30 -7.13
CA ASN A 236 -4.27 -19.17 -5.84
C ASN A 236 -4.96 -17.80 -5.66
N ILE A 237 -5.02 -16.96 -6.68
CA ILE A 237 -5.77 -15.71 -6.64
C ILE A 237 -7.25 -16.00 -6.80
N THR A 238 -8.02 -15.76 -5.75
CA THR A 238 -9.46 -16.04 -5.66
C THR A 238 -10.32 -14.80 -5.54
N ASP A 239 -9.72 -13.70 -5.10
CA ASP A 239 -10.40 -12.41 -4.94
C ASP A 239 -9.40 -11.23 -5.03
N LEU A 240 -9.92 -9.99 -5.00
CA LEU A 240 -9.09 -8.82 -5.15
C LEU A 240 -8.24 -8.49 -3.92
N ALA A 241 -8.59 -8.99 -2.73
CA ALA A 241 -7.75 -8.80 -1.54
C ALA A 241 -6.41 -9.53 -1.65
N ASP A 242 -6.35 -10.60 -2.46
CA ASP A 242 -5.11 -11.34 -2.72
C ASP A 242 -4.04 -10.47 -3.40
N LEU A 243 -4.44 -9.43 -4.15
CA LEU A 243 -3.52 -8.50 -4.81
C LEU A 243 -3.09 -7.33 -3.91
N MET A 244 -3.75 -7.12 -2.78
CA MET A 244 -3.56 -5.92 -1.93
C MET A 244 -2.57 -6.18 -0.78
N LYS A 245 -1.50 -6.93 -1.05
CA LYS A 245 -0.52 -7.37 -0.03
C LYS A 245 0.67 -6.43 0.07
N VAL A 246 0.42 -5.15 0.36
CA VAL A 246 1.50 -4.24 0.74
C VAL A 246 2.09 -4.62 2.10
N SER A 247 3.38 -4.36 2.31
CA SER A 247 4.06 -4.60 3.57
C SER A 247 3.32 -3.93 4.75
N GLU A 248 3.23 -4.61 5.89
CA GLU A 248 2.55 -4.08 7.10
C GLU A 248 3.18 -2.79 7.62
N GLN A 249 4.46 -2.60 7.40
CA GLN A 249 5.18 -1.40 7.83
C GLN A 249 4.87 -0.18 6.96
N LEU A 250 4.37 -0.37 5.75
CA LEU A 250 4.19 0.70 4.78
C LEU A 250 3.04 1.67 5.11
N PRO A 251 1.82 1.24 5.49
CA PRO A 251 0.73 2.16 5.79
C PRO A 251 1.04 3.17 6.89
N PRO A 252 1.62 2.82 8.05
CA PRO A 252 2.01 3.80 9.07
C PRO A 252 3.01 4.84 8.55
N VAL A 253 3.91 4.43 7.66
CA VAL A 253 4.88 5.34 7.01
C VAL A 253 4.16 6.28 6.06
N LEU A 254 3.32 5.76 5.17
CA LEU A 254 2.64 6.56 4.15
C LEU A 254 1.59 7.53 4.71
N MET A 255 1.08 7.28 5.90
CA MET A 255 0.09 8.13 6.56
C MET A 255 0.70 9.21 7.46
N ARG A 256 2.03 9.24 7.60
CA ARG A 256 2.73 10.22 8.42
C ARG A 256 3.09 11.47 7.63
N GLU A 257 3.14 12.61 8.31
CA GLU A 257 3.60 13.87 7.72
C GLU A 257 5.12 13.91 7.65
N TYR A 258 5.66 14.32 6.50
CA TYR A 258 7.08 14.52 6.23
C TYR A 258 7.31 15.92 5.67
N ARG A 259 8.43 16.54 6.02
CA ARG A 259 8.81 17.88 5.51
C ARG A 259 9.22 17.83 4.04
N GLY A 260 9.67 16.66 3.59
CA GLY A 260 10.08 16.44 2.20
C GLY A 260 10.51 15.00 1.91
N PRO A 261 10.92 14.71 0.67
CA PRO A 261 11.35 13.37 0.27
C PRO A 261 12.51 12.82 1.11
N SER A 262 13.45 13.68 1.56
CA SER A 262 14.57 13.27 2.41
C SER A 262 14.12 12.75 3.78
N ASP A 263 13.11 13.38 4.40
CA ASP A 263 12.55 12.91 5.67
C ASP A 263 11.83 11.58 5.52
N LEU A 264 11.18 11.36 4.37
CA LEU A 264 10.55 10.09 4.04
C LEU A 264 11.62 9.01 3.81
N MET A 265 12.70 9.35 3.13
CA MET A 265 13.83 8.46 2.92
C MET A 265 14.48 8.04 4.24
N ALA A 266 14.60 8.96 5.20
CA ALA A 266 15.17 8.70 6.52
C ALA A 266 14.36 7.68 7.36
N VAL A 267 13.16 7.32 6.92
CA VAL A 267 12.41 6.20 7.55
C VAL A 267 12.96 4.83 7.15
N PHE A 268 13.56 4.76 5.96
CA PHE A 268 14.09 3.52 5.39
C PHE A 268 15.61 3.43 5.47
N THR A 269 16.27 4.56 5.73
CA THR A 269 17.73 4.67 5.80
C THR A 269 18.10 5.50 7.02
N ARG A 270 18.94 4.99 7.89
CA ARG A 270 19.41 5.70 9.07
C ARG A 270 20.85 6.14 8.85
N PRO A 271 21.14 7.46 8.93
CA PRO A 271 22.53 7.90 8.95
C PRO A 271 23.27 7.31 10.15
N ALA A 272 24.44 6.74 9.91
CA ALA A 272 25.29 6.22 10.97
C ALA A 272 25.79 7.37 11.87
N THR A 273 25.88 7.11 13.15
CA THR A 273 26.51 8.04 14.07
C THR A 273 28.00 8.16 13.71
N LYS A 274 28.52 9.39 13.66
CA LYS A 274 29.93 9.61 13.42
C LYS A 274 30.76 8.99 14.55
N SER A 275 31.86 8.35 14.18
CA SER A 275 32.83 7.86 15.17
C SER A 275 33.62 9.04 15.74
N GLU A 276 33.89 8.99 17.03
CA GLU A 276 34.83 9.89 17.70
C GLU A 276 36.28 9.40 17.56
N LEU A 277 36.46 8.12 17.13
CA LEU A 277 37.77 7.53 16.90
C LEU A 277 38.37 7.99 15.58
N THR A 278 39.68 7.87 15.49
CA THR A 278 40.51 8.24 14.33
C THR A 278 41.21 7.02 13.75
N PRO A 279 41.79 7.08 12.54
CA PRO A 279 42.60 5.97 12.01
C PRO A 279 43.76 5.55 12.92
N ASP A 280 44.30 6.49 13.72
CA ASP A 280 45.41 6.19 14.63
C ASP A 280 45.00 5.25 15.77
N ASP A 281 43.72 5.25 16.17
CA ASP A 281 43.19 4.32 17.19
C ASP A 281 43.15 2.87 16.68
N PHE A 282 43.29 2.68 15.37
CA PHE A 282 43.31 1.38 14.70
C PHE A 282 44.70 0.99 14.16
N ALA A 283 45.78 1.47 14.80
CA ALA A 283 47.14 1.23 14.35
C ALA A 283 47.48 -0.28 14.23
N PHE A 284 46.79 -1.16 14.97
CA PHE A 284 46.97 -2.61 14.93
C PHE A 284 46.42 -3.27 13.64
N VAL A 285 45.59 -2.56 12.86
CA VAL A 285 45.05 -2.95 11.54
C VAL A 285 45.23 -1.85 10.50
N ALA A 286 46.26 -1.01 10.61
CA ALA A 286 46.46 0.17 9.81
C ALA A 286 46.55 -0.10 8.28
N GLU A 287 47.16 -1.23 7.91
CA GLU A 287 47.24 -1.65 6.49
C GLU A 287 45.84 -1.95 5.94
N ASP A 288 45.07 -2.78 6.66
CA ASP A 288 43.69 -3.13 6.27
C ASP A 288 42.79 -1.90 6.24
N ALA A 289 42.89 -1.02 7.21
CA ALA A 289 42.15 0.24 7.28
C ALA A 289 42.47 1.16 6.07
N THR A 290 43.74 1.21 5.65
CA THR A 290 44.19 1.97 4.48
C THR A 290 43.59 1.38 3.21
N VAL A 291 43.65 0.07 3.04
CA VAL A 291 43.09 -0.64 1.88
C VAL A 291 41.57 -0.45 1.83
N LEU A 292 40.87 -0.62 2.95
CA LEU A 292 39.43 -0.43 3.06
C LEU A 292 39.01 0.99 2.69
N THR A 293 39.68 2.00 3.26
CA THR A 293 39.43 3.42 2.96
C THR A 293 39.62 3.72 1.47
N GLY A 294 40.69 3.19 0.87
CA GLY A 294 40.97 3.35 -0.56
C GLY A 294 39.92 2.68 -1.42
N LEU A 295 39.51 1.46 -1.09
CA LEU A 295 38.46 0.70 -1.78
C LEU A 295 37.11 1.45 -1.75
N LEU A 296 36.66 1.88 -0.57
CA LEU A 296 35.40 2.60 -0.40
C LEU A 296 35.37 3.90 -1.20
N ARG A 297 36.45 4.69 -1.14
CA ARG A 297 36.58 5.94 -1.92
C ARG A 297 36.47 5.66 -3.42
N HIS A 298 37.23 4.69 -3.90
CA HIS A 298 37.29 4.35 -5.33
C HIS A 298 35.95 3.83 -5.85
N ALA A 299 35.30 2.94 -5.08
CA ALA A 299 33.99 2.41 -5.40
C ALA A 299 32.92 3.52 -5.52
N ALA A 300 32.93 4.47 -4.58
CA ALA A 300 31.99 5.59 -4.61
C ALA A 300 32.24 6.57 -5.76
N GLU A 301 33.51 6.90 -6.04
CA GLU A 301 33.89 7.78 -7.15
C GLU A 301 33.51 7.21 -8.51
N ARG A 302 33.73 5.90 -8.71
CA ARG A 302 33.42 5.20 -9.96
C ARG A 302 31.97 4.71 -10.04
N LYS A 303 31.20 4.79 -8.95
CA LYS A 303 29.87 4.18 -8.83
C LYS A 303 29.90 2.69 -9.19
N GLU A 304 30.90 1.99 -8.67
CA GLU A 304 31.16 0.60 -8.98
C GLU A 304 30.16 -0.28 -8.23
N PRO A 305 29.34 -1.09 -8.93
CA PRO A 305 28.36 -1.94 -8.29
C PRO A 305 29.04 -3.19 -7.70
N GLY A 306 28.40 -3.82 -6.71
CA GLY A 306 28.83 -5.11 -6.19
C GLY A 306 30.02 -5.05 -5.22
N VAL A 307 30.39 -3.87 -4.73
CA VAL A 307 31.46 -3.73 -3.76
C VAL A 307 30.92 -4.03 -2.36
N ASN A 308 31.39 -5.12 -1.75
CA ASN A 308 31.01 -5.54 -0.40
C ASN A 308 32.26 -5.89 0.40
N VAL A 309 32.30 -5.45 1.64
CA VAL A 309 33.41 -5.69 2.56
C VAL A 309 32.87 -6.40 3.81
N LEU A 310 33.40 -7.57 4.10
CA LEU A 310 33.06 -8.32 5.32
C LEU A 310 34.13 -8.09 6.38
N LEU A 311 33.76 -7.39 7.46
CA LEU A 311 34.57 -7.28 8.67
C LEU A 311 34.18 -8.42 9.64
N TYR A 312 35.11 -9.29 9.95
CA TYR A 312 34.86 -10.42 10.83
C TYR A 312 35.88 -10.48 12.00
N GLY A 313 35.48 -11.06 13.09
CA GLY A 313 36.30 -11.19 14.28
C GLY A 313 35.46 -11.25 15.57
N PRO A 314 36.06 -11.45 16.75
CA PRO A 314 35.35 -11.55 18.02
C PRO A 314 34.47 -10.31 18.31
N PRO A 315 33.37 -10.46 19.09
CA PRO A 315 32.60 -9.32 19.57
C PRO A 315 33.48 -8.34 20.38
N GLY A 316 33.15 -7.03 20.26
CA GLY A 316 33.85 -5.98 21.02
C GLY A 316 35.23 -5.57 20.48
N THR A 317 35.66 -6.05 19.30
CA THR A 317 36.94 -5.67 18.68
C THR A 317 36.90 -4.36 17.87
N GLY A 318 35.80 -3.63 17.89
CA GLY A 318 35.68 -2.33 17.22
C GLY A 318 35.39 -2.38 15.73
N LYS A 319 34.89 -3.49 15.18
CA LYS A 319 34.56 -3.65 13.74
C LYS A 319 33.63 -2.55 13.21
N THR A 320 32.56 -2.26 13.93
CA THR A 320 31.58 -1.23 13.59
C THR A 320 32.21 0.16 13.58
N GLU A 321 33.03 0.48 14.58
CA GLU A 321 33.75 1.74 14.65
C GLU A 321 34.82 1.87 13.55
N LEU A 322 35.52 0.78 13.23
CA LEU A 322 36.48 0.75 12.12
C LEU A 322 35.78 1.08 10.78
N ALA A 323 34.60 0.48 10.53
CA ALA A 323 33.82 0.76 9.34
C ALA A 323 33.45 2.26 9.26
N LYS A 324 33.00 2.84 10.38
CA LYS A 324 32.67 4.29 10.46
C LYS A 324 33.90 5.17 10.19
N VAL A 325 35.04 4.86 10.82
CA VAL A 325 36.29 5.62 10.63
C VAL A 325 36.79 5.54 9.20
N CYS A 326 36.78 4.36 8.58
CA CYS A 326 37.20 4.19 7.20
C CYS A 326 36.25 4.90 6.20
N ALA A 327 34.93 4.85 6.42
CA ALA A 327 33.98 5.59 5.61
C ALA A 327 34.17 7.12 5.73
N GLN A 328 34.37 7.63 6.95
CA GLN A 328 34.68 9.04 7.18
C GLN A 328 36.01 9.47 6.51
N ALA A 329 37.05 8.65 6.63
CA ALA A 329 38.35 8.91 5.98
C ALA A 329 38.27 8.84 4.45
N ALA A 330 37.35 8.05 3.92
CA ALA A 330 37.03 8.00 2.50
C ALA A 330 36.20 9.21 2.01
N GLY A 331 35.67 10.03 2.92
CA GLY A 331 34.79 11.16 2.61
C GLY A 331 33.36 10.74 2.28
N LEU A 332 32.91 9.58 2.78
CA LEU A 332 31.59 9.03 2.54
C LEU A 332 30.67 9.29 3.73
N GLU A 333 29.41 9.54 3.40
CA GLU A 333 28.31 9.50 4.36
C GLU A 333 27.86 8.02 4.53
N LEU A 334 27.92 7.53 5.75
CA LEU A 334 27.57 6.15 6.08
C LEU A 334 26.13 6.08 6.57
N TYR A 335 25.39 5.13 6.04
CA TYR A 335 24.04 4.81 6.48
C TYR A 335 24.02 3.41 7.10
N GLU A 336 23.18 3.20 8.12
CA GLU A 336 23.02 1.90 8.78
C GLU A 336 21.73 1.23 8.32
N VAL A 337 21.77 -0.09 8.11
CA VAL A 337 20.58 -0.91 7.92
C VAL A 337 19.85 -1.04 9.26
N GLU A 338 18.56 -0.75 9.29
CA GLU A 338 17.76 -0.85 10.52
C GLU A 338 17.82 -2.27 11.12
N TYR A 339 18.01 -2.35 12.43
CA TYR A 339 18.04 -3.58 13.21
C TYR A 339 16.91 -3.71 14.22
N ALA A 340 16.20 -2.62 14.48
CA ALA A 340 15.05 -2.57 15.39
C ALA A 340 13.88 -1.81 14.76
N ASP A 341 12.68 -2.16 15.19
CA ASP A 341 11.49 -1.38 14.87
C ASP A 341 11.41 -0.09 15.72
N ARG A 342 10.36 0.70 15.52
CA ARG A 342 10.18 1.97 16.24
C ARG A 342 9.91 1.81 17.73
N ASP A 343 9.45 0.65 18.13
CA ASP A 343 9.17 0.29 19.53
C ASP A 343 10.39 -0.33 20.21
N GLY A 344 11.51 -0.46 19.47
CA GLY A 344 12.79 -0.98 19.95
C GLY A 344 12.88 -2.51 19.92
N HIS A 345 11.91 -3.20 19.29
CA HIS A 345 11.99 -4.63 19.12
C HIS A 345 12.94 -5.00 17.97
N SER A 346 13.73 -6.06 18.14
CA SER A 346 14.61 -6.55 17.10
C SER A 346 13.82 -6.96 15.85
N LEU A 347 14.25 -6.48 14.69
CA LEU A 347 13.73 -6.91 13.41
C LEU A 347 14.11 -8.36 13.11
N SER A 348 13.23 -9.12 12.46
CA SER A 348 13.58 -10.44 11.95
C SER A 348 14.67 -10.34 10.88
N GLY A 349 15.46 -11.40 10.69
CA GLY A 349 16.47 -11.43 9.63
C GLY A 349 15.88 -11.10 8.24
N ARG A 350 14.65 -11.49 7.98
CA ARG A 350 13.92 -11.17 6.75
C ARG A 350 13.62 -9.66 6.62
N ASP A 351 13.22 -9.03 7.70
CA ASP A 351 12.89 -7.59 7.69
C ASP A 351 14.15 -6.74 7.62
N ARG A 352 15.24 -7.15 8.28
CA ARG A 352 16.56 -6.53 8.15
C ARG A 352 17.09 -6.61 6.71
N TYR A 353 16.91 -7.75 6.08
CA TYR A 353 17.28 -7.91 4.68
C TYR A 353 16.44 -7.03 3.73
N ARG A 354 15.13 -6.87 4.00
CA ARG A 354 14.29 -5.92 3.29
C ARG A 354 14.76 -4.47 3.50
N SER A 355 15.14 -4.11 4.73
CA SER A 355 15.71 -2.79 5.02
C SER A 355 16.99 -2.54 4.23
N LEU A 356 17.87 -3.55 4.08
CA LEU A 356 19.04 -3.45 3.20
C LEU A 356 18.65 -3.15 1.75
N GLN A 357 17.71 -3.91 1.20
CA GLN A 357 17.25 -3.72 -0.20
C GLN A 357 16.65 -2.33 -0.43
N ILE A 358 15.80 -1.89 0.50
CA ILE A 358 15.18 -0.56 0.44
C ILE A 358 16.26 0.51 0.51
N SER A 359 17.20 0.42 1.45
CA SER A 359 18.30 1.37 1.61
C SER A 359 19.16 1.46 0.35
N GLN A 360 19.51 0.33 -0.26
CA GLN A 360 20.28 0.30 -1.51
C GLN A 360 19.55 1.01 -2.67
N VAL A 361 18.24 0.83 -2.79
CA VAL A 361 17.46 1.49 -3.84
C VAL A 361 17.38 3.00 -3.61
N PHE A 362 17.16 3.45 -2.37
CA PHE A 362 17.12 4.86 -2.03
C PHE A 362 18.46 5.56 -2.20
N LEU A 363 19.56 4.88 -1.86
CA LEU A 363 20.91 5.45 -1.93
C LEU A 363 21.53 5.36 -3.33
N LYS A 364 20.97 4.58 -4.25
CA LYS A 364 21.49 4.36 -5.61
C LYS A 364 21.85 5.63 -6.38
N GLY A 365 21.12 6.71 -6.15
CA GLY A 365 21.36 8.01 -6.83
C GLY A 365 22.24 8.97 -6.05
N SER A 366 22.55 8.67 -4.79
CA SER A 366 23.27 9.56 -3.89
C SER A 366 24.79 9.43 -4.09
N PRO A 367 25.51 10.54 -4.34
CA PRO A 367 26.96 10.48 -4.44
C PRO A 367 27.61 10.41 -3.04
N GLY A 368 28.74 9.72 -2.94
CA GLY A 368 29.55 9.71 -1.73
C GLY A 368 28.87 9.04 -0.53
N VAL A 369 28.13 7.96 -0.73
CA VAL A 369 27.47 7.20 0.32
C VAL A 369 27.98 5.77 0.38
N ALA A 370 27.92 5.16 1.58
CA ALA A 370 28.13 3.75 1.81
C ALA A 370 27.09 3.23 2.83
N LEU A 371 26.90 1.92 2.90
CA LEU A 371 25.91 1.29 3.76
C LEU A 371 26.59 0.36 4.75
N LEU A 372 26.26 0.45 6.03
CA LEU A 372 26.73 -0.45 7.08
C LEU A 372 25.63 -1.44 7.42
N PHE A 373 25.92 -2.72 7.24
CA PHE A 373 25.05 -3.80 7.64
C PHE A 373 25.68 -4.55 8.83
N ASP A 374 25.44 -4.03 10.03
CA ASP A 374 25.99 -4.61 11.27
C ASP A 374 25.25 -5.89 11.67
N GLU A 375 25.89 -6.78 12.41
CA GLU A 375 25.35 -8.06 12.87
C GLU A 375 24.70 -8.88 11.74
N VAL A 376 25.40 -9.02 10.63
CA VAL A 376 24.92 -9.70 9.43
C VAL A 376 24.57 -11.18 9.66
N GLU A 377 25.12 -11.78 10.70
CA GLU A 377 24.85 -13.16 11.14
C GLU A 377 23.38 -13.39 11.51
N ASP A 378 22.66 -12.39 11.94
CA ASP A 378 21.22 -12.50 12.21
C ASP A 378 20.42 -12.81 10.93
N VAL A 379 20.94 -12.37 9.78
CA VAL A 379 20.33 -12.61 8.47
C VAL A 379 20.88 -13.87 7.83
N PHE A 380 22.13 -14.18 8.11
CA PHE A 380 22.87 -15.35 7.60
C PHE A 380 23.34 -16.23 8.75
N PRO A 381 22.45 -16.87 9.50
CA PRO A 381 22.85 -17.69 10.63
C PRO A 381 23.82 -18.77 10.16
N PRO A 382 24.87 -19.06 10.92
CA PRO A 382 25.81 -20.12 10.60
C PRO A 382 25.05 -21.44 10.48
N ILE A 383 25.26 -22.15 9.39
CA ILE A 383 24.66 -23.46 9.15
C ILE A 383 25.33 -24.44 10.14
N SER A 384 24.69 -24.69 11.29
CA SER A 384 25.11 -25.77 12.17
C SER A 384 24.94 -27.13 11.47
N GLY A 385 25.74 -28.12 11.82
CA GLY A 385 25.70 -29.42 11.15
C GLY A 385 24.33 -30.10 11.12
N GLU A 386 23.46 -29.86 12.13
CA GLU A 386 22.07 -30.33 12.16
C GLU A 386 21.17 -29.53 11.20
N ALA A 387 21.36 -28.21 11.11
CA ALA A 387 20.63 -27.36 10.15
C ALA A 387 21.06 -27.64 8.70
N ALA A 388 22.34 -27.95 8.45
CA ALA A 388 22.79 -28.36 7.12
C ALA A 388 22.18 -29.71 6.70
N GLN A 389 21.99 -30.66 7.62
CA GLN A 389 21.26 -31.89 7.31
C GLN A 389 19.76 -31.67 7.10
N LEU A 390 19.15 -30.73 7.82
CA LEU A 390 17.75 -30.35 7.63
C LEU A 390 17.53 -29.66 6.27
N ILE A 391 18.42 -28.75 5.87
CA ILE A 391 18.40 -28.08 4.58
C ILE A 391 18.61 -29.09 3.43
N ALA A 392 19.52 -30.04 3.57
CA ALA A 392 19.72 -31.09 2.59
C ALA A 392 18.50 -32.03 2.46
N ARG A 393 17.69 -32.18 3.50
CA ARG A 393 16.41 -32.91 3.44
C ARG A 393 15.29 -32.08 2.81
N LEU A 394 15.34 -30.75 2.94
CA LEU A 394 14.36 -29.81 2.38
C LEU A 394 14.58 -29.53 0.88
N ASP A 395 15.78 -29.73 0.37
CA ASP A 395 16.09 -29.72 -1.08
C ASP A 395 15.35 -30.83 -1.86
N ASN A 396 14.74 -31.76 -1.12
CA ASN A 396 13.88 -32.81 -1.68
C ASN A 396 12.36 -32.47 -1.70
N GLY A 397 11.96 -31.20 -1.54
CA GLY A 397 10.62 -30.74 -1.84
C GLY A 397 9.71 -30.28 -0.70
N ASP A 398 10.17 -30.26 0.54
CA ASP A 398 9.42 -29.73 1.69
C ASP A 398 9.75 -28.25 1.95
N ALA A 399 8.70 -27.43 2.21
CA ALA A 399 8.81 -25.99 2.38
C ALA A 399 9.73 -25.61 3.57
N PRO A 400 10.63 -24.62 3.43
CA PRO A 400 11.52 -24.21 4.51
C PRO A 400 10.76 -23.54 5.66
N PRO A 401 11.24 -23.68 6.91
CA PRO A 401 10.64 -23.02 8.06
C PRO A 401 10.68 -21.49 7.91
N SER A 402 9.59 -20.84 8.25
CA SER A 402 9.41 -19.40 8.20
C SER A 402 10.48 -18.69 9.04
N GLY A 403 11.43 -18.01 8.40
CA GLY A 403 12.45 -17.19 9.08
C GLY A 403 13.84 -17.17 8.47
N SER A 404 14.21 -18.14 7.61
CA SER A 404 15.51 -18.13 6.92
C SER A 404 15.35 -17.65 5.48
N VAL A 405 16.26 -16.80 5.03
CA VAL A 405 16.42 -16.47 3.60
C VAL A 405 16.92 -17.73 2.91
N SER A 406 16.02 -18.49 2.31
CA SER A 406 16.39 -19.67 1.54
C SER A 406 16.98 -19.24 0.20
N GLY A 407 18.29 -19.39 0.05
CA GLY A 407 18.94 -19.30 -1.24
C GLY A 407 20.21 -18.47 -1.26
N LYS A 408 21.39 -19.13 -1.15
CA LYS A 408 22.69 -18.50 -1.41
C LYS A 408 22.70 -17.73 -2.73
N ALA A 409 22.05 -18.27 -3.78
CA ALA A 409 22.01 -17.68 -5.09
C ALA A 409 21.33 -16.29 -5.10
N TRP A 410 20.24 -16.14 -4.37
CA TRP A 410 19.49 -14.88 -4.31
C TRP A 410 20.23 -13.78 -3.53
N VAL A 411 20.86 -14.15 -2.40
CA VAL A 411 21.70 -13.24 -1.62
C VAL A 411 22.93 -12.81 -2.43
N ASN A 412 23.61 -13.75 -3.08
CA ASN A 412 24.75 -13.45 -3.91
C ASN A 412 24.38 -12.48 -5.03
N GLN A 413 23.26 -12.71 -5.72
CA GLN A 413 22.81 -11.83 -6.79
C GLN A 413 22.59 -10.38 -6.31
N ILE A 414 22.10 -10.17 -5.08
CA ILE A 414 21.87 -8.83 -4.55
C ILE A 414 23.19 -8.17 -4.15
N LEU A 415 24.08 -8.90 -3.50
CA LEU A 415 25.41 -8.38 -3.15
C LEU A 415 26.30 -8.15 -4.38
N GLU A 416 26.14 -8.92 -5.46
CA GLU A 416 26.84 -8.72 -6.74
C GLU A 416 26.38 -7.47 -7.50
N THR A 417 25.17 -6.97 -7.21
CA THR A 417 24.55 -5.87 -7.96
C THR A 417 24.21 -4.65 -7.09
N ASN A 418 24.64 -4.64 -5.83
CA ASN A 418 24.38 -3.50 -4.95
C ASN A 418 24.96 -2.19 -5.54
N PRO A 419 24.16 -1.13 -5.55
CA PRO A 419 24.54 0.12 -6.22
C PRO A 419 25.46 1.02 -5.40
N VAL A 420 25.63 0.73 -4.11
CA VAL A 420 26.49 1.48 -3.19
C VAL A 420 27.33 0.48 -2.37
N PRO A 421 28.55 0.85 -1.95
CA PRO A 421 29.39 -0.04 -1.11
C PRO A 421 28.69 -0.45 0.19
N VAL A 422 28.79 -1.73 0.55
CA VAL A 422 28.24 -2.32 1.79
C VAL A 422 29.36 -2.94 2.62
#